data_95aae0b3e480c1ec7a0515eb18c2f5bf
#
_entry.id   95aae0b3e480c1ec7a0515eb18c2f5bf
#
_cell.length_a   1.000
_cell.length_b   1.000
_cell.length_c   1.000
_cell.angle_alpha   90.00
_cell.angle_beta   90.00
_cell.angle_gamma   90.00
#
_symmetry.space_group_name_H-M   'P 1'
#
loop_
_entity.id
_entity.type
_entity.pdbx_description
1 polymer ?
#
loop_
_entity_poly.entity_id
_entity_poly.type
_entity_poly.pdbx_seq_one_letter_code
_entity_poly.pdbx_strand_id
1 'polypeptide(L)'
;MCDNAEISSRKLRVATRQSALALAQTKMAADAIASAAGVDYELVPLTTEGDRRLDKSLASFGGKGVFIKELEVALLEGRADIAVHSLKDMPAEVLPEFKIAAVMNREDPRDAFVARGRAQGTKFMDLPAGARVGTGSIRRVVQLKSLRPDLEYVPIRGNIQTRLNKLEELDGVVLAAAGLKRMGLEDQVTEYFGTEQVLPASGQGILAIETLSLPDPNRHPEDDRIQDMLSRVNHLPTYCIAIAEMAFLKALNAGCQFPVASFAEFVDATGSATVAVAKKMKIRGIYWDEKSGSLLKASIVGEVDVANADACKRARELGVALAGKIRAQL
;
A
#
# COMPACT_ATOMS: atom_id res chain seq x y z
N MET A 1 -3.63 33.52 29.05
CA MET A 1 -4.03 32.15 29.44
C MET A 1 -5.25 31.78 28.56
N CYS A 2 -4.97 31.46 27.29
CA CYS A 2 -6.00 30.98 26.38
C CYS A 2 -6.12 29.47 26.52
N ASP A 3 -7.26 29.10 26.83
CA ASP A 3 -7.96 27.85 27.03
C ASP A 3 -7.29 26.56 26.50
N ASN A 4 -6.53 25.91 27.37
CA ASN A 4 -6.17 24.49 27.24
C ASN A 4 -7.39 23.55 27.25
N ALA A 5 -8.57 24.04 27.65
CA ALA A 5 -9.79 23.24 27.69
C ALA A 5 -10.50 23.12 26.32
N GLU A 6 -10.44 24.14 25.45
CA GLU A 6 -11.05 24.08 24.11
C GLU A 6 -10.25 23.20 23.13
N ILE A 7 -8.92 23.14 23.29
CA ILE A 7 -8.05 22.27 22.47
C ILE A 7 -8.35 20.80 22.73
N SER A 8 -8.78 20.43 23.94
CA SER A 8 -9.11 19.04 24.32
C SER A 8 -10.41 18.50 23.74
N SER A 9 -11.30 19.36 23.20
CA SER A 9 -12.66 18.97 22.77
C SER A 9 -12.84 18.86 21.24
N ARG A 10 -11.85 19.31 20.47
CA ARG A 10 -11.96 19.27 18.99
C ARG A 10 -11.80 17.86 18.47
N LYS A 11 -12.74 17.42 17.61
CA LYS A 11 -12.67 16.16 16.90
C LYS A 11 -11.51 16.16 15.89
N LEU A 12 -10.86 15.01 15.77
CA LEU A 12 -9.86 14.77 14.72
C LEU A 12 -10.57 14.66 13.36
N ARG A 13 -10.21 15.52 12.40
CA ARG A 13 -10.77 15.51 11.05
C ARG A 13 -9.91 14.64 10.14
N VAL A 14 -10.52 13.60 9.58
CA VAL A 14 -9.82 12.56 8.80
C VAL A 14 -10.26 12.58 7.35
N ALA A 15 -9.40 13.07 6.45
CA ALA A 15 -9.65 13.06 5.02
C ALA A 15 -9.65 11.63 4.46
N THR A 16 -10.61 11.33 3.61
CA THR A 16 -10.77 10.02 2.96
C THR A 16 -11.41 10.16 1.59
N ARG A 17 -11.18 9.17 0.72
CA ARG A 17 -11.94 9.01 -0.52
C ARG A 17 -13.34 8.45 -0.21
N GLN A 18 -14.29 8.69 -1.13
CA GLN A 18 -15.69 8.23 -0.97
C GLN A 18 -15.90 6.76 -1.32
N SER A 19 -14.92 6.04 -1.84
CA SER A 19 -15.08 4.61 -2.16
C SER A 19 -15.29 3.78 -0.89
N ALA A 20 -16.12 2.74 -0.95
CA ALA A 20 -16.43 1.88 0.19
C ALA A 20 -15.18 1.33 0.88
N LEU A 21 -14.17 0.89 0.08
CA LEU A 21 -12.90 0.43 0.64
C LEU A 21 -12.14 1.54 1.37
N ALA A 22 -12.06 2.75 0.79
CA ALA A 22 -11.36 3.86 1.42
C ALA A 22 -12.03 4.28 2.73
N LEU A 23 -13.36 4.36 2.75
CA LEU A 23 -14.13 4.64 3.97
C LEU A 23 -13.89 3.58 5.05
N ALA A 24 -13.93 2.29 4.70
CA ALA A 24 -13.64 1.21 5.64
C ALA A 24 -12.21 1.31 6.20
N GLN A 25 -11.23 1.55 5.34
CA GLN A 25 -9.83 1.72 5.73
C GLN A 25 -9.61 2.92 6.65
N THR A 26 -10.22 4.05 6.30
CA THR A 26 -10.11 5.28 7.11
C THR A 26 -10.80 5.11 8.45
N LYS A 27 -11.97 4.46 8.49
CA LYS A 27 -12.64 4.16 9.74
C LYS A 27 -11.77 3.27 10.65
N MET A 28 -11.14 2.23 10.12
CA MET A 28 -10.22 1.37 10.90
C MET A 28 -9.07 2.18 11.53
N ALA A 29 -8.43 3.07 10.76
CA ALA A 29 -7.35 3.90 11.25
C ALA A 29 -7.85 4.92 12.29
N ALA A 30 -8.96 5.58 12.02
CA ALA A 30 -9.56 6.57 12.90
C ALA A 30 -10.04 5.96 14.23
N ASP A 31 -10.68 4.78 14.19
CA ASP A 31 -11.09 4.03 15.40
C ASP A 31 -9.86 3.67 16.28
N ALA A 32 -8.75 3.24 15.64
CA ALA A 32 -7.53 2.94 16.38
C ALA A 32 -6.91 4.19 17.03
N ILE A 33 -6.88 5.32 16.31
CA ILE A 33 -6.38 6.59 16.87
C ILE A 33 -7.30 7.07 18.01
N ALA A 34 -8.61 7.05 17.78
CA ALA A 34 -9.61 7.46 18.78
C ALA A 34 -9.47 6.64 20.07
N SER A 35 -9.33 5.32 19.94
CA SER A 35 -9.14 4.41 21.06
C SER A 35 -7.82 4.66 21.83
N ALA A 36 -6.71 4.89 21.09
CA ALA A 36 -5.39 5.06 21.68
C ALA A 36 -5.19 6.44 22.34
N ALA A 37 -5.87 7.47 21.80
CA ALA A 37 -5.69 8.86 22.23
C ALA A 37 -6.87 9.41 23.05
N GLY A 38 -8.00 8.70 23.14
CA GLY A 38 -9.20 9.17 23.84
C GLY A 38 -9.85 10.38 23.17
N VAL A 39 -9.88 10.43 21.84
CA VAL A 39 -10.43 11.55 21.07
C VAL A 39 -11.55 11.09 20.15
N ASP A 40 -12.52 11.97 19.92
CA ASP A 40 -13.50 11.77 18.87
C ASP A 40 -12.93 12.16 17.49
N TYR A 41 -13.49 11.60 16.42
CA TYR A 41 -13.13 11.98 15.06
C TYR A 41 -14.37 12.24 14.19
N GLU A 42 -14.13 12.90 13.07
CA GLU A 42 -15.07 13.01 11.97
C GLU A 42 -14.39 12.72 10.65
N LEU A 43 -15.11 12.04 9.76
CA LEU A 43 -14.61 11.76 8.41
C LEU A 43 -14.91 12.95 7.49
N VAL A 44 -13.94 13.31 6.65
CA VAL A 44 -14.04 14.31 5.59
C VAL A 44 -13.96 13.59 4.24
N PRO A 45 -15.11 13.10 3.70
CA PRO A 45 -15.11 12.35 2.45
C PRO A 45 -14.92 13.29 1.25
N LEU A 46 -13.94 12.97 0.40
CA LEU A 46 -13.57 13.74 -0.77
C LEU A 46 -13.68 12.89 -2.05
N THR A 47 -14.12 13.50 -3.14
CA THR A 47 -14.15 12.86 -4.46
C THR A 47 -12.87 13.21 -5.21
N THR A 48 -12.04 12.21 -5.53
CA THR A 48 -10.80 12.45 -6.26
C THR A 48 -10.99 12.40 -7.78
N GLU A 49 -10.05 12.96 -8.53
CA GLU A 49 -10.07 12.89 -10.00
C GLU A 49 -10.04 11.43 -10.48
N GLY A 50 -9.28 10.57 -9.80
CA GLY A 50 -9.24 9.14 -10.09
C GLY A 50 -10.57 8.42 -9.87
N ASP A 51 -11.43 8.90 -8.96
CA ASP A 51 -12.77 8.36 -8.75
C ASP A 51 -13.76 8.82 -9.83
N ARG A 52 -13.55 10.02 -10.40
CA ARG A 52 -14.42 10.60 -11.46
C ARG A 52 -14.16 10.04 -12.85
N ARG A 53 -12.90 9.71 -13.17
CA ARG A 53 -12.47 9.34 -14.54
C ARG A 53 -12.09 7.86 -14.62
N LEU A 54 -13.09 7.01 -14.56
CA LEU A 54 -12.91 5.55 -14.70
C LEU A 54 -12.63 5.12 -16.16
N ASP A 55 -12.87 6.00 -17.13
CA ASP A 55 -12.72 5.79 -18.56
C ASP A 55 -11.24 5.85 -19.05
N LYS A 56 -10.39 6.57 -18.34
CA LYS A 56 -8.96 6.77 -18.72
C LYS A 56 -8.01 5.85 -17.99
N SER A 57 -6.92 5.41 -18.64
CA SER A 57 -5.90 4.58 -17.96
C SER A 57 -5.14 5.36 -16.87
N LEU A 58 -4.78 4.72 -15.74
CA LEU A 58 -3.95 5.37 -14.70
C LEU A 58 -2.65 5.91 -15.30
N ALA A 59 -2.11 5.24 -16.31
CA ALA A 59 -0.94 5.68 -17.06
C ALA A 59 -1.17 7.02 -17.80
N SER A 60 -2.40 7.29 -18.28
CA SER A 60 -2.73 8.54 -18.99
C SER A 60 -2.74 9.79 -18.12
N PHE A 61 -2.76 9.65 -16.80
CA PHE A 61 -2.72 10.75 -15.84
C PHE A 61 -1.29 11.13 -15.40
N GLY A 62 -0.25 10.59 -16.05
CA GLY A 62 1.14 10.80 -15.62
C GLY A 62 1.49 10.11 -14.30
N GLY A 63 0.61 9.27 -13.77
CA GLY A 63 0.87 8.37 -12.62
C GLY A 63 1.11 9.02 -11.27
N LYS A 64 1.00 10.31 -11.13
CA LYS A 64 1.29 10.99 -9.87
C LYS A 64 0.00 11.43 -9.18
N GLY A 65 -0.31 10.83 -8.03
CA GLY A 65 -1.20 11.41 -7.04
C GLY A 65 -2.69 11.55 -7.39
N VAL A 66 -3.22 10.86 -8.42
CA VAL A 66 -4.62 11.00 -8.89
C VAL A 66 -5.67 10.70 -7.80
N PHE A 67 -5.26 9.99 -6.76
CA PHE A 67 -6.12 9.64 -5.62
C PHE A 67 -5.75 10.37 -4.33
N ILE A 68 -4.74 11.24 -4.36
CA ILE A 68 -4.11 11.83 -3.17
C ILE A 68 -4.30 13.34 -3.14
N LYS A 69 -4.19 14.00 -4.31
CA LYS A 69 -4.14 15.45 -4.44
C LYS A 69 -5.27 16.19 -3.69
N GLU A 70 -6.50 15.71 -3.79
CA GLU A 70 -7.63 16.36 -3.12
C GLU A 70 -7.58 16.21 -1.60
N LEU A 71 -6.96 15.12 -1.10
CA LEU A 71 -6.74 14.90 0.31
C LEU A 71 -5.62 15.82 0.83
N GLU A 72 -4.50 15.91 0.08
CA GLU A 72 -3.40 16.84 0.37
C GLU A 72 -3.88 18.30 0.39
N VAL A 73 -4.71 18.71 -0.58
CA VAL A 73 -5.33 20.04 -0.59
C VAL A 73 -6.18 20.27 0.66
N ALA A 74 -6.94 19.27 1.10
CA ALA A 74 -7.74 19.40 2.33
C ALA A 74 -6.87 19.55 3.60
N LEU A 75 -5.69 18.94 3.63
CA LEU A 75 -4.70 19.15 4.69
C LEU A 75 -4.15 20.58 4.64
N LEU A 76 -3.71 21.07 3.47
CA LEU A 76 -3.17 22.42 3.30
C LEU A 76 -4.18 23.52 3.64
N GLU A 77 -5.45 23.32 3.29
CA GLU A 77 -6.53 24.26 3.58
C GLU A 77 -7.07 24.15 5.02
N GLY A 78 -6.51 23.24 5.83
CA GLY A 78 -6.94 23.03 7.19
C GLY A 78 -8.38 22.47 7.30
N ARG A 79 -8.91 21.83 6.25
CA ARG A 79 -10.21 21.13 6.28
C ARG A 79 -10.10 19.74 6.91
N ALA A 80 -8.93 19.16 6.92
CA ALA A 80 -8.61 17.91 7.59
C ALA A 80 -7.28 18.02 8.33
N ASP A 81 -7.09 17.20 9.33
CA ASP A 81 -5.89 17.16 10.17
C ASP A 81 -4.94 16.04 9.72
N ILE A 82 -5.52 14.95 9.23
CA ILE A 82 -4.81 13.79 8.68
C ILE A 82 -5.54 13.24 7.46
N ALA A 83 -4.81 12.47 6.63
CA ALA A 83 -5.37 11.71 5.53
C ALA A 83 -4.95 10.23 5.64
N VAL A 84 -5.85 9.31 5.28
CA VAL A 84 -5.57 7.86 5.30
C VAL A 84 -5.51 7.32 3.89
N HIS A 85 -4.42 6.59 3.61
CA HIS A 85 -4.13 6.03 2.29
C HIS A 85 -3.76 4.55 2.35
N SER A 86 -4.05 3.82 1.28
CA SER A 86 -3.32 2.59 1.00
C SER A 86 -1.91 2.97 0.54
N LEU A 87 -0.87 2.57 1.26
CA LEU A 87 0.52 2.98 0.96
C LEU A 87 0.93 2.67 -0.49
N LYS A 88 0.48 1.55 -1.05
CA LYS A 88 0.78 1.17 -2.44
C LYS A 88 0.26 2.15 -3.51
N ASP A 89 -0.71 3.00 -3.15
CA ASP A 89 -1.31 3.98 -4.05
C ASP A 89 -0.63 5.36 -3.89
N MET A 90 0.27 5.51 -2.91
CA MET A 90 1.08 6.72 -2.69
C MET A 90 2.27 6.78 -3.65
N PRO A 91 2.73 8.00 -3.99
CA PRO A 91 3.97 8.18 -4.75
C PRO A 91 5.17 7.69 -3.94
N ALA A 92 6.22 7.24 -4.62
CA ALA A 92 7.46 6.80 -3.98
C ALA A 92 8.16 7.92 -3.19
N GLU A 93 7.84 9.16 -3.49
CA GLU A 93 8.30 10.37 -2.80
C GLU A 93 7.11 11.26 -2.48
N VAL A 94 6.92 11.50 -1.19
CA VAL A 94 5.91 12.44 -0.68
C VAL A 94 6.44 13.85 -0.84
N LEU A 95 5.56 14.82 -1.17
CA LEU A 95 5.95 16.23 -1.29
C LEU A 95 6.47 16.75 0.06
N PRO A 96 7.40 17.75 0.05
CA PRO A 96 8.02 18.27 1.28
C PRO A 96 7.04 18.81 2.31
N GLU A 97 5.87 19.29 1.86
CA GLU A 97 4.80 19.82 2.70
C GLU A 97 4.11 18.73 3.54
N PHE A 98 4.27 17.47 3.17
CA PHE A 98 3.61 16.33 3.80
C PHE A 98 4.60 15.29 4.32
N LYS A 99 4.13 14.46 5.24
CA LYS A 99 4.85 13.29 5.71
C LYS A 99 3.90 12.14 6.03
N ILE A 100 4.38 10.92 5.86
CA ILE A 100 3.76 9.74 6.47
C ILE A 100 4.16 9.74 7.95
N ALA A 101 3.23 10.12 8.81
CA ALA A 101 3.48 10.25 10.24
C ALA A 101 3.32 8.92 10.99
N ALA A 102 2.46 8.03 10.51
CA ALA A 102 2.26 6.71 11.08
C ALA A 102 1.83 5.70 10.01
N VAL A 103 2.04 4.43 10.29
CA VAL A 103 1.45 3.33 9.52
C VAL A 103 0.84 2.32 10.47
N MET A 104 -0.25 1.71 10.03
CA MET A 104 -0.89 0.61 10.75
C MET A 104 -0.11 -0.70 10.55
N ASN A 105 -0.35 -1.68 11.45
CA ASN A 105 0.15 -3.02 11.22
C ASN A 105 -0.27 -3.54 9.84
N ARG A 106 0.67 -4.19 9.13
CA ARG A 106 0.45 -4.67 7.77
C ARG A 106 -0.60 -5.78 7.75
N GLU A 107 -1.66 -5.59 6.97
CA GLU A 107 -2.61 -6.64 6.63
C GLU A 107 -1.98 -7.57 5.58
N ASP A 108 -2.61 -8.73 5.30
CA ASP A 108 -2.16 -9.74 4.34
C ASP A 108 -1.67 -9.09 3.02
N PRO A 109 -0.36 -9.12 2.73
CA PRO A 109 0.20 -8.46 1.56
C PRO A 109 -0.04 -9.21 0.26
N ARG A 110 -0.54 -10.46 0.32
CA ARG A 110 -0.65 -11.34 -0.84
C ARG A 110 -1.66 -10.83 -1.87
N ASP A 111 -1.49 -11.30 -3.08
CA ASP A 111 -2.54 -11.25 -4.09
C ASP A 111 -3.45 -12.47 -3.93
N ALA A 112 -4.73 -12.30 -4.23
CA ALA A 112 -5.75 -13.32 -4.10
C ALA A 112 -6.41 -13.56 -5.46
N PHE A 113 -6.61 -14.83 -5.80
CA PHE A 113 -7.37 -15.28 -6.95
C PHE A 113 -8.80 -15.60 -6.53
N VAL A 114 -9.74 -15.15 -7.34
CA VAL A 114 -11.17 -15.46 -7.20
C VAL A 114 -11.63 -16.07 -8.52
N ALA A 115 -11.98 -17.36 -8.49
CA ALA A 115 -12.46 -18.08 -9.66
C ALA A 115 -13.94 -17.79 -9.96
N ARG A 116 -14.34 -17.91 -11.23
CA ARG A 116 -15.75 -17.94 -11.61
C ARG A 116 -16.49 -19.09 -10.90
N GLY A 117 -17.73 -18.84 -10.48
CA GLY A 117 -18.57 -19.82 -9.82
C GLY A 117 -18.14 -20.14 -8.38
N ARG A 118 -17.05 -19.57 -7.90
CA ARG A 118 -16.54 -19.71 -6.52
C ARG A 118 -16.49 -21.15 -6.03
N ALA A 119 -16.21 -22.09 -6.94
CA ALA A 119 -16.00 -23.47 -6.54
C ALA A 119 -14.81 -23.51 -5.57
N GLN A 120 -15.07 -23.84 -4.31
CA GLN A 120 -14.02 -23.94 -3.30
C GLN A 120 -12.93 -24.88 -3.80
N GLY A 121 -11.69 -24.39 -3.78
CA GLY A 121 -10.52 -25.16 -4.20
C GLY A 121 -10.10 -25.00 -5.66
N THR A 122 -10.81 -24.25 -6.49
CA THR A 122 -10.31 -23.91 -7.86
C THR A 122 -9.07 -23.04 -7.73
N LYS A 123 -7.94 -23.55 -8.19
CA LYS A 123 -6.66 -22.84 -8.18
C LYS A 123 -6.40 -22.20 -9.54
N PHE A 124 -5.58 -21.14 -9.51
CA PHE A 124 -5.13 -20.47 -10.72
C PHE A 124 -4.43 -21.42 -11.70
N MET A 125 -3.65 -22.36 -11.18
CA MET A 125 -2.93 -23.34 -12.00
C MET A 125 -3.85 -24.37 -12.67
N ASP A 126 -5.07 -24.55 -12.16
CA ASP A 126 -6.04 -25.54 -12.69
C ASP A 126 -6.91 -24.97 -13.83
N LEU A 127 -6.77 -23.67 -14.15
CA LEU A 127 -7.51 -23.04 -15.23
C LEU A 127 -7.18 -23.70 -16.60
N PRO A 128 -8.17 -23.89 -17.47
CA PRO A 128 -7.91 -24.39 -18.83
C PRO A 128 -7.08 -23.37 -19.64
N ALA A 129 -6.34 -23.87 -20.63
CA ALA A 129 -5.60 -23.00 -21.55
C ALA A 129 -6.57 -22.02 -22.26
N GLY A 130 -6.15 -20.77 -22.44
CA GLY A 130 -6.97 -19.71 -23.01
C GLY A 130 -7.98 -19.10 -22.03
N ALA A 131 -8.05 -19.55 -20.77
CA ALA A 131 -8.94 -18.95 -19.76
C ALA A 131 -8.60 -17.46 -19.55
N ARG A 132 -9.64 -16.65 -19.33
CA ARG A 132 -9.57 -15.20 -19.25
C ARG A 132 -9.50 -14.74 -17.78
N VAL A 133 -8.39 -14.13 -17.40
CA VAL A 133 -8.13 -13.68 -16.02
C VAL A 133 -8.05 -12.15 -15.94
N GLY A 134 -8.94 -11.56 -15.15
CA GLY A 134 -9.04 -10.12 -14.96
C GLY A 134 -8.04 -9.56 -13.94
N THR A 135 -7.23 -8.59 -14.35
CA THR A 135 -6.43 -7.76 -13.43
C THR A 135 -6.11 -6.41 -14.06
N GLY A 136 -6.12 -5.34 -13.27
CA GLY A 136 -5.70 -4.00 -13.72
C GLY A 136 -4.23 -3.69 -13.44
N SER A 137 -3.45 -4.66 -12.95
CA SER A 137 -2.08 -4.44 -12.52
C SER A 137 -1.08 -5.08 -13.48
N ILE A 138 -0.28 -4.26 -14.17
CA ILE A 138 0.81 -4.71 -15.05
C ILE A 138 1.80 -5.58 -14.26
N ARG A 139 2.10 -5.22 -13.01
CA ARG A 139 2.94 -6.01 -12.09
C ARG A 139 2.43 -7.46 -11.96
N ARG A 140 1.11 -7.64 -11.82
CA ARG A 140 0.50 -8.98 -11.78
C ARG A 140 0.62 -9.68 -13.12
N VAL A 141 0.28 -9.00 -14.19
CA VAL A 141 0.32 -9.58 -15.54
C VAL A 141 1.68 -10.15 -15.86
N VAL A 142 2.77 -9.42 -15.66
CA VAL A 142 4.13 -9.92 -15.98
C VAL A 142 4.53 -11.15 -15.15
N GLN A 143 4.13 -11.21 -13.89
CA GLN A 143 4.43 -12.34 -13.02
C GLN A 143 3.54 -13.55 -13.33
N LEU A 144 2.23 -13.34 -13.52
CA LEU A 144 1.28 -14.42 -13.82
C LEU A 144 1.54 -15.02 -15.21
N LYS A 145 1.94 -14.21 -16.20
CA LYS A 145 2.36 -14.69 -17.52
C LYS A 145 3.58 -15.60 -17.45
N SER A 146 4.50 -15.38 -16.52
CA SER A 146 5.62 -16.30 -16.34
C SER A 146 5.23 -17.64 -15.71
N LEU A 147 4.07 -17.72 -15.04
CA LEU A 147 3.51 -18.95 -14.49
C LEU A 147 2.59 -19.67 -15.50
N ARG A 148 1.74 -18.91 -16.17
CA ARG A 148 0.73 -19.39 -17.12
C ARG A 148 0.69 -18.49 -18.37
N PRO A 149 1.65 -18.67 -19.32
CA PRO A 149 1.72 -17.89 -20.56
C PRO A 149 0.57 -18.18 -21.53
N ASP A 150 -0.14 -19.28 -21.31
CA ASP A 150 -1.26 -19.78 -22.10
C ASP A 150 -2.60 -19.12 -21.75
N LEU A 151 -2.68 -18.28 -20.69
CA LEU A 151 -3.90 -17.57 -20.30
C LEU A 151 -4.00 -16.19 -20.93
N GLU A 152 -5.24 -15.72 -21.11
CA GLU A 152 -5.54 -14.36 -21.53
C GLU A 152 -5.69 -13.44 -20.30
N TYR A 153 -4.91 -12.36 -20.23
CA TYR A 153 -4.97 -11.39 -19.13
C TYR A 153 -5.72 -10.14 -19.58
N VAL A 154 -6.92 -9.95 -19.00
CA VAL A 154 -7.85 -8.89 -19.37
C VAL A 154 -7.73 -7.73 -18.38
N PRO A 155 -7.50 -6.49 -18.84
CA PRO A 155 -7.46 -5.32 -17.96
C PRO A 155 -8.84 -5.01 -17.40
N ILE A 156 -8.96 -4.98 -16.07
CA ILE A 156 -10.20 -4.62 -15.36
C ILE A 156 -10.02 -3.39 -14.47
N ARG A 157 -11.08 -2.60 -14.30
CA ARG A 157 -11.10 -1.38 -13.53
C ARG A 157 -12.33 -1.29 -12.63
N GLY A 158 -12.36 -0.23 -11.81
CA GLY A 158 -13.41 0.02 -10.85
C GLY A 158 -13.02 -0.39 -9.43
N ASN A 159 -13.97 -0.30 -8.51
CA ASN A 159 -13.82 -0.76 -7.14
C ASN A 159 -13.81 -2.29 -7.05
N ILE A 160 -13.64 -2.85 -5.86
CA ILE A 160 -13.58 -4.31 -5.65
C ILE A 160 -14.84 -4.99 -6.16
N GLN A 161 -16.03 -4.48 -5.84
CA GLN A 161 -17.30 -5.08 -6.26
C GLN A 161 -17.46 -5.06 -7.77
N THR A 162 -17.14 -3.94 -8.43
CA THR A 162 -17.16 -3.83 -9.90
C THR A 162 -16.25 -4.87 -10.55
N ARG A 163 -15.07 -5.12 -9.96
CA ARG A 163 -14.12 -6.12 -10.48
C ARG A 163 -14.58 -7.55 -10.24
N LEU A 164 -15.22 -7.82 -9.11
CA LEU A 164 -15.81 -9.13 -8.82
C LEU A 164 -17.01 -9.44 -9.74
N ASN A 165 -17.80 -8.44 -10.10
CA ASN A 165 -18.90 -8.61 -11.06
C ASN A 165 -18.39 -9.01 -12.46
N LYS A 166 -17.11 -8.73 -12.79
CA LYS A 166 -16.51 -9.20 -14.05
C LYS A 166 -16.34 -10.73 -14.12
N LEU A 167 -16.54 -11.46 -13.02
CA LEU A 167 -16.60 -12.92 -13.03
C LEU A 167 -17.79 -13.48 -13.83
N GLU A 168 -18.77 -12.66 -14.19
CA GLU A 168 -19.81 -13.03 -15.15
C GLU A 168 -19.23 -13.29 -16.55
N GLU A 169 -18.16 -12.58 -16.92
CA GLU A 169 -17.53 -12.61 -18.25
C GLU A 169 -16.14 -13.27 -18.24
N LEU A 170 -15.48 -13.36 -17.08
CA LEU A 170 -14.09 -13.84 -16.92
C LEU A 170 -14.04 -15.12 -16.09
N ASP A 171 -13.05 -15.96 -16.30
CA ASP A 171 -12.87 -17.23 -15.59
C ASP A 171 -12.27 -17.00 -14.20
N GLY A 172 -11.64 -15.85 -13.97
CA GLY A 172 -11.16 -15.45 -12.67
C GLY A 172 -10.70 -14.00 -12.63
N VAL A 173 -10.52 -13.46 -11.42
CA VAL A 173 -9.94 -12.15 -11.19
C VAL A 173 -8.86 -12.21 -10.12
N VAL A 174 -7.84 -11.33 -10.22
CA VAL A 174 -6.78 -11.23 -9.22
C VAL A 174 -6.82 -9.87 -8.55
N LEU A 175 -7.01 -9.90 -7.21
CA LEU A 175 -7.18 -8.73 -6.36
C LEU A 175 -6.18 -8.77 -5.20
N ALA A 176 -6.04 -7.67 -4.45
CA ALA A 176 -5.24 -7.66 -3.22
C ALA A 176 -6.04 -8.27 -2.06
N ALA A 177 -5.46 -9.24 -1.37
CA ALA A 177 -6.07 -9.91 -0.22
C ALA A 177 -6.52 -8.90 0.85
N ALA A 178 -5.65 -7.94 1.22
CA ALA A 178 -5.98 -6.91 2.20
C ALA A 178 -7.25 -6.11 1.86
N GLY A 179 -7.50 -5.88 0.56
CA GLY A 179 -8.72 -5.18 0.13
C GLY A 179 -9.97 -6.03 0.34
N LEU A 180 -9.92 -7.31 -0.01
CA LEU A 180 -11.02 -8.25 0.19
C LEU A 180 -11.33 -8.44 1.68
N LYS A 181 -10.30 -8.63 2.51
CA LYS A 181 -10.45 -8.75 3.96
C LYS A 181 -11.11 -7.52 4.59
N ARG A 182 -10.66 -6.31 4.25
CA ARG A 182 -11.23 -5.06 4.77
C ARG A 182 -12.68 -4.83 4.37
N MET A 183 -13.12 -5.49 3.32
CA MET A 183 -14.50 -5.47 2.85
C MET A 183 -15.34 -6.67 3.33
N GLY A 184 -14.78 -7.59 4.13
CA GLY A 184 -15.46 -8.80 4.58
C GLY A 184 -15.77 -9.78 3.44
N LEU A 185 -14.89 -9.85 2.42
CA LEU A 185 -15.08 -10.66 1.21
C LEU A 185 -14.05 -11.81 1.10
N GLU A 186 -13.49 -12.25 2.22
CA GLU A 186 -12.48 -13.33 2.26
C GLU A 186 -13.02 -14.66 1.80
N ASP A 187 -14.29 -14.91 2.05
CA ASP A 187 -15.02 -16.11 1.64
C ASP A 187 -15.11 -16.28 0.11
N GLN A 188 -14.87 -15.21 -0.64
CA GLN A 188 -14.84 -15.23 -2.10
C GLN A 188 -13.49 -15.68 -2.67
N VAL A 189 -12.43 -15.69 -1.84
CA VAL A 189 -11.08 -16.05 -2.28
C VAL A 189 -11.00 -17.57 -2.48
N THR A 190 -10.56 -17.98 -3.67
CA THR A 190 -10.34 -19.41 -3.98
C THR A 190 -8.88 -19.80 -3.79
N GLU A 191 -7.94 -18.86 -3.94
CA GLU A 191 -6.51 -19.09 -3.71
C GLU A 191 -5.80 -17.80 -3.31
N TYR A 192 -4.83 -17.90 -2.39
CA TYR A 192 -3.86 -16.83 -2.10
C TYR A 192 -2.52 -17.19 -2.75
N PHE A 193 -1.98 -16.30 -3.58
CA PHE A 193 -0.64 -16.50 -4.13
C PHE A 193 0.41 -16.30 -3.04
N GLY A 194 1.35 -17.25 -2.94
CA GLY A 194 2.53 -17.06 -2.11
C GLY A 194 3.36 -15.87 -2.59
N THR A 195 3.98 -15.14 -1.65
CA THR A 195 4.82 -13.97 -2.00
C THR A 195 6.06 -14.32 -2.81
N GLU A 196 6.42 -15.61 -2.89
CA GLU A 196 7.48 -16.13 -3.77
C GLU A 196 6.98 -16.35 -5.20
N GLN A 197 5.68 -16.64 -5.38
CA GLN A 197 5.06 -16.83 -6.70
C GLN A 197 4.72 -15.49 -7.35
N VAL A 198 4.01 -14.64 -6.60
CA VAL A 198 3.59 -13.31 -7.04
C VAL A 198 4.00 -12.30 -5.98
N LEU A 199 5.10 -11.59 -6.25
CA LEU A 199 5.60 -10.56 -5.34
C LEU A 199 4.59 -9.41 -5.23
N PRO A 200 4.13 -9.06 -4.02
CA PRO A 200 3.15 -7.99 -3.80
C PRO A 200 3.61 -6.63 -4.32
N ALA A 201 2.68 -5.71 -4.53
CA ALA A 201 3.04 -4.32 -4.75
C ALA A 201 3.73 -3.75 -3.50
N SER A 202 4.71 -2.87 -3.68
CA SER A 202 5.32 -2.14 -2.58
C SER A 202 4.24 -1.43 -1.76
N GLY A 203 4.25 -1.58 -0.45
CA GLY A 203 3.25 -1.04 0.46
C GLY A 203 1.90 -1.76 0.46
N GLN A 204 1.73 -2.86 -0.27
CA GLN A 204 0.46 -3.61 -0.26
C GLN A 204 0.13 -4.14 1.14
N GLY A 205 -1.09 -3.91 1.60
CA GLY A 205 -1.57 -4.26 2.94
C GLY A 205 -1.36 -3.16 3.98
N ILE A 206 -0.52 -2.16 3.73
CA ILE A 206 -0.20 -1.09 4.68
C ILE A 206 -1.15 0.09 4.50
N LEU A 207 -1.75 0.55 5.62
CA LEU A 207 -2.43 1.85 5.70
C LEU A 207 -1.42 2.88 6.20
N ALA A 208 -1.28 3.96 5.44
CA ALA A 208 -0.45 5.11 5.78
C ALA A 208 -1.32 6.28 6.23
N ILE A 209 -0.87 6.97 7.28
CA ILE A 209 -1.49 8.17 7.82
C ILE A 209 -0.58 9.33 7.49
N GLU A 210 -1.07 10.22 6.63
CA GLU A 210 -0.38 11.40 6.16
C GLU A 210 -0.85 12.63 6.93
N THR A 211 0.08 13.55 7.20
CA THR A 211 -0.18 14.86 7.79
C THR A 211 0.80 15.88 7.21
N LEU A 212 0.59 17.15 7.54
CA LEU A 212 1.53 18.21 7.19
C LEU A 212 2.91 17.92 7.82
N SER A 213 3.96 18.18 7.03
CA SER A 213 5.36 18.12 7.47
C SER A 213 5.72 19.49 8.02
N LEU A 214 5.69 19.64 9.32
CA LEU A 214 6.00 20.92 9.89
C LEU A 214 7.49 21.04 10.18
N PRO A 215 8.17 22.04 9.57
CA PRO A 215 8.88 23.02 10.31
C PRO A 215 8.24 24.38 10.05
N ASP A 216 7.18 24.72 10.74
CA ASP A 216 6.66 26.08 10.74
C ASP A 216 7.13 26.75 12.04
N PRO A 217 7.81 27.91 11.97
CA PRO A 217 8.06 28.73 13.15
C PRO A 217 6.75 29.17 13.85
N ASN A 218 5.61 29.04 13.17
CA ASN A 218 4.28 29.26 13.71
C ASN A 218 3.58 27.96 14.13
N ARG A 219 4.35 26.90 14.52
CA ARG A 219 3.82 25.61 14.95
C ARG A 219 2.69 25.77 15.97
N HIS A 220 1.52 25.28 15.63
CA HIS A 220 0.37 25.35 16.51
C HIS A 220 0.41 24.20 17.55
N PRO A 221 0.00 24.38 18.82
CA PRO A 221 -0.06 23.31 19.81
C PRO A 221 -0.87 22.08 19.35
N GLU A 222 -1.84 22.28 18.46
CA GLU A 222 -2.65 21.21 17.84
C GLU A 222 -1.79 20.24 17.01
N ASP A 223 -0.72 20.73 16.38
CA ASP A 223 0.17 19.89 15.56
C ASP A 223 0.97 18.92 16.43
N ASP A 224 1.39 19.34 17.62
CA ASP A 224 2.04 18.50 18.60
C ASP A 224 1.10 17.42 19.12
N ARG A 225 -0.15 17.78 19.37
CA ARG A 225 -1.20 16.84 19.76
C ARG A 225 -1.43 15.79 18.69
N ILE A 226 -1.55 16.18 17.42
CA ILE A 226 -1.71 15.23 16.30
C ILE A 226 -0.50 14.28 16.22
N GLN A 227 0.73 14.80 16.33
CA GLN A 227 1.92 13.96 16.31
C GLN A 227 1.97 12.95 17.47
N ASP A 228 1.60 13.37 18.68
CA ASP A 228 1.51 12.47 19.85
C ASP A 228 0.46 11.36 19.60
N MET A 229 -0.75 11.71 19.14
CA MET A 229 -1.79 10.75 18.81
C MET A 229 -1.31 9.72 17.76
N LEU A 230 -0.65 10.17 16.70
CA LEU A 230 -0.18 9.29 15.64
C LEU A 230 0.98 8.40 16.08
N SER A 231 1.83 8.88 16.97
CA SER A 231 2.92 8.09 17.56
C SER A 231 2.42 6.86 18.31
N ARG A 232 1.24 6.94 18.95
CA ARG A 232 0.62 5.86 19.75
C ARG A 232 0.08 4.72 18.87
N VAL A 233 -0.23 4.98 17.60
CA VAL A 233 -0.76 3.99 16.66
C VAL A 233 0.25 3.55 15.61
N ASN A 234 1.42 4.17 15.56
CA ASN A 234 2.44 3.83 14.60
C ASN A 234 3.06 2.46 14.90
N HIS A 235 2.89 1.52 13.98
CA HIS A 235 3.52 0.20 14.07
C HIS A 235 4.94 0.26 13.49
N LEU A 236 5.93 0.50 14.34
CA LEU A 236 7.32 0.74 13.94
C LEU A 236 7.93 -0.35 13.03
N PRO A 237 7.71 -1.67 13.25
CA PRO A 237 8.19 -2.68 12.31
C PRO A 237 7.62 -2.49 10.89
N THR A 238 6.31 -2.24 10.77
CA THR A 238 5.67 -1.96 9.47
C THR A 238 6.17 -0.63 8.89
N TYR A 239 6.47 0.36 9.72
CA TYR A 239 7.03 1.64 9.26
C TYR A 239 8.43 1.45 8.62
N CYS A 240 9.29 0.65 9.23
CA CYS A 240 10.58 0.28 8.64
C CYS A 240 10.41 -0.48 7.30
N ILE A 241 9.46 -1.42 7.22
CA ILE A 241 9.10 -2.13 5.99
C ILE A 241 8.66 -1.12 4.91
N ALA A 242 7.74 -0.21 5.25
CA ALA A 242 7.26 0.84 4.34
C ALA A 242 8.41 1.69 3.79
N ILE A 243 9.32 2.14 4.65
CA ILE A 243 10.49 2.92 4.27
C ILE A 243 11.39 2.15 3.29
N ALA A 244 11.66 0.87 3.55
CA ALA A 244 12.51 0.06 2.68
C ALA A 244 11.87 -0.12 1.28
N GLU A 245 10.58 -0.43 1.23
CA GLU A 245 9.84 -0.65 -0.02
C GLU A 245 9.72 0.65 -0.84
N MET A 246 9.41 1.78 -0.19
CA MET A 246 9.32 3.08 -0.86
C MET A 246 10.70 3.59 -1.33
N ALA A 247 11.76 3.34 -0.56
CA ALA A 247 13.13 3.69 -0.95
C ALA A 247 13.59 2.92 -2.20
N PHE A 248 13.19 1.66 -2.34
CA PHE A 248 13.42 0.88 -3.55
C PHE A 248 12.75 1.50 -4.78
N LEU A 249 11.45 1.84 -4.67
CA LEU A 249 10.72 2.47 -5.76
C LEU A 249 11.33 3.83 -6.15
N LYS A 250 11.63 4.66 -5.15
CA LYS A 250 12.25 5.98 -5.36
C LYS A 250 13.60 5.84 -6.07
N ALA A 251 14.44 4.91 -5.61
CA ALA A 251 15.76 4.68 -6.20
C ALA A 251 15.67 4.21 -7.66
N LEU A 252 14.62 3.48 -8.06
CA LEU A 252 14.39 3.08 -9.46
C LEU A 252 13.68 4.14 -10.31
N ASN A 253 13.28 5.29 -9.74
CA ASN A 253 12.38 6.25 -10.37
C ASN A 253 11.08 5.59 -10.89
N ALA A 254 10.59 4.59 -10.16
CA ALA A 254 9.45 3.80 -10.57
C ALA A 254 8.23 4.11 -9.69
N GLY A 255 7.04 4.04 -10.26
CA GLY A 255 5.76 4.25 -9.58
C GLY A 255 4.76 3.15 -9.96
N CYS A 256 3.50 3.28 -9.49
CA CYS A 256 2.45 2.28 -9.65
C CYS A 256 2.13 1.85 -11.10
N GLN A 257 2.58 2.62 -12.09
CA GLN A 257 2.39 2.34 -13.52
C GLN A 257 3.49 1.47 -14.14
N PHE A 258 4.58 1.25 -13.42
CA PHE A 258 5.65 0.37 -13.89
C PHE A 258 5.45 -1.04 -13.37
N PRO A 259 5.85 -2.07 -14.12
CA PRO A 259 5.83 -3.45 -13.65
C PRO A 259 7.01 -3.70 -12.68
N VAL A 260 6.92 -3.06 -11.53
CA VAL A 260 7.90 -3.09 -10.44
C VAL A 260 7.19 -3.50 -9.14
N ALA A 261 7.89 -4.20 -8.28
CA ALA A 261 7.43 -4.52 -6.94
C ALA A 261 8.60 -4.70 -5.98
N SER A 262 8.35 -4.46 -4.71
CA SER A 262 9.21 -4.88 -3.63
C SER A 262 8.39 -5.37 -2.45
N PHE A 263 8.95 -6.32 -1.71
CA PHE A 263 8.35 -6.86 -0.51
C PHE A 263 9.43 -7.06 0.54
N ALA A 264 9.27 -6.37 1.66
CA ALA A 264 10.13 -6.48 2.82
C ALA A 264 9.41 -7.21 3.95
N GLU A 265 10.17 -8.02 4.68
CA GLU A 265 9.71 -8.77 5.84
C GLU A 265 10.85 -8.91 6.85
N PHE A 266 10.50 -8.94 8.13
CA PHE A 266 11.45 -9.30 9.17
C PHE A 266 11.64 -10.80 9.17
N VAL A 267 12.89 -11.24 9.31
CA VAL A 267 13.27 -12.65 9.32
C VAL A 267 14.15 -12.97 10.53
N ASP A 268 14.06 -14.18 11.03
CA ASP A 268 14.93 -14.69 12.08
C ASP A 268 16.34 -15.05 11.53
N ALA A 269 17.19 -15.62 12.39
CA ALA A 269 18.53 -16.04 12.01
C ALA A 269 18.53 -17.15 10.94
N THR A 270 17.45 -17.91 10.80
CA THR A 270 17.27 -18.98 9.80
C THR A 270 16.71 -18.47 8.48
N GLY A 271 16.28 -17.21 8.44
CA GLY A 271 15.62 -16.60 7.27
C GLY A 271 14.11 -16.81 7.22
N SER A 272 13.52 -17.39 8.28
CA SER A 272 12.06 -17.55 8.40
C SER A 272 11.40 -16.25 8.83
N ALA A 273 10.20 -15.97 8.31
CA ALA A 273 9.46 -14.75 8.64
C ALA A 273 9.06 -14.72 10.12
N THR A 274 9.42 -13.63 10.82
CA THR A 274 9.05 -13.40 12.23
C THR A 274 9.01 -11.90 12.51
N VAL A 275 8.26 -11.48 13.51
CA VAL A 275 8.16 -10.06 13.91
C VAL A 275 8.70 -9.81 15.33
N ALA A 276 8.65 -10.80 16.20
CA ALA A 276 8.78 -10.58 17.65
C ALA A 276 10.22 -10.35 18.15
N VAL A 277 11.28 -10.82 17.45
CA VAL A 277 12.69 -10.75 17.91
C VAL A 277 13.67 -10.53 16.74
N ALA A 278 13.16 -10.31 15.54
CA ALA A 278 13.99 -10.23 14.34
C ALA A 278 14.77 -8.93 14.29
N LYS A 279 16.09 -9.08 14.16
CA LYS A 279 17.03 -7.98 13.92
C LYS A 279 17.45 -7.89 12.44
N LYS A 280 16.84 -8.69 11.58
CA LYS A 280 17.16 -8.74 10.15
C LYS A 280 15.92 -8.52 9.32
N MET A 281 16.08 -7.76 8.26
CA MET A 281 15.04 -7.53 7.25
C MET A 281 15.52 -8.14 5.93
N LYS A 282 14.66 -8.99 5.34
CA LYS A 282 14.79 -9.46 3.96
C LYS A 282 13.92 -8.58 3.07
N ILE A 283 14.49 -8.03 2.00
CA ILE A 283 13.73 -7.34 0.98
C ILE A 283 14.00 -7.98 -0.39
N ARG A 284 12.92 -8.25 -1.12
CA ARG A 284 12.91 -8.79 -2.48
C ARG A 284 12.37 -7.75 -3.43
N GLY A 285 12.88 -7.71 -4.64
CA GLY A 285 12.41 -6.78 -5.67
C GLY A 285 12.34 -7.44 -7.03
N ILE A 286 11.40 -6.97 -7.83
CA ILE A 286 11.28 -7.30 -9.25
C ILE A 286 11.21 -6.01 -10.07
N TYR A 287 11.69 -6.08 -11.29
CA TYR A 287 11.61 -5.03 -12.30
C TYR A 287 11.46 -5.67 -13.67
N TRP A 288 10.46 -5.25 -14.43
CA TRP A 288 10.32 -5.68 -15.82
C TRP A 288 11.15 -4.77 -16.72
N ASP A 289 12.12 -5.33 -17.38
CA ASP A 289 12.89 -4.60 -18.40
C ASP A 289 12.19 -4.75 -19.76
N GLU A 290 11.62 -3.66 -20.24
CA GLU A 290 10.93 -3.64 -21.54
C GLU A 290 11.87 -3.89 -22.73
N LYS A 291 13.17 -3.55 -22.58
CA LYS A 291 14.14 -3.71 -23.67
C LYS A 291 14.50 -5.16 -23.90
N SER A 292 14.77 -5.89 -22.82
CA SER A 292 15.08 -7.32 -22.90
C SER A 292 13.85 -8.23 -22.86
N GLY A 293 12.66 -7.69 -22.49
CA GLY A 293 11.45 -8.47 -22.24
C GLY A 293 11.60 -9.44 -21.07
N SER A 294 12.42 -9.09 -20.08
CA SER A 294 12.79 -9.97 -18.97
C SER A 294 12.33 -9.42 -17.61
N LEU A 295 11.95 -10.32 -16.71
CA LEU A 295 11.64 -10.01 -15.32
C LEU A 295 12.90 -10.15 -14.47
N LEU A 296 13.56 -9.03 -14.18
CA LEU A 296 14.72 -8.98 -13.30
C LEU A 296 14.30 -9.17 -11.85
N LYS A 297 15.07 -9.92 -11.07
CA LYS A 297 14.80 -10.24 -9.68
C LYS A 297 16.04 -10.04 -8.83
N ALA A 298 15.86 -9.50 -7.64
CA ALA A 298 16.94 -9.39 -6.65
C ALA A 298 16.40 -9.56 -5.23
N SER A 299 17.31 -9.93 -4.33
CA SER A 299 17.03 -10.03 -2.89
C SER A 299 18.26 -9.59 -2.10
N ILE A 300 18.00 -9.02 -0.92
CA ILE A 300 19.03 -8.67 0.04
C ILE A 300 18.49 -8.88 1.46
N VAL A 301 19.37 -9.27 2.36
CA VAL A 301 19.11 -9.33 3.81
C VAL A 301 20.09 -8.42 4.50
N GLY A 302 19.64 -7.65 5.46
CA GLY A 302 20.48 -6.76 6.27
C GLY A 302 19.93 -6.59 7.67
N GLU A 303 20.75 -6.01 8.55
CA GLU A 303 20.36 -5.75 9.94
C GLU A 303 19.48 -4.53 10.01
N VAL A 304 18.29 -4.70 10.58
CA VAL A 304 17.32 -3.65 10.93
C VAL A 304 16.71 -4.04 12.26
N ASP A 305 17.27 -3.51 13.34
CA ASP A 305 16.74 -3.75 14.69
C ASP A 305 15.83 -2.57 15.06
N VAL A 306 14.53 -2.83 15.16
CA VAL A 306 13.52 -1.79 15.47
C VAL A 306 13.69 -1.14 16.85
N ALA A 307 14.47 -1.75 17.74
CA ALA A 307 14.82 -1.14 19.01
C ALA A 307 15.86 -0.01 18.87
N ASN A 308 16.55 0.07 17.75
CA ASN A 308 17.59 1.07 17.51
C ASN A 308 17.03 2.31 16.82
N ALA A 309 17.49 3.47 17.22
CA ALA A 309 17.08 4.76 16.64
C ALA A 309 17.38 4.89 15.13
N ASP A 310 18.34 4.12 14.60
CA ASP A 310 18.74 4.13 13.19
C ASP A 310 17.99 3.08 12.33
N ALA A 311 17.02 2.35 12.90
CA ALA A 311 16.27 1.30 12.19
C ALA A 311 15.69 1.77 10.85
N CYS A 312 15.04 2.93 10.84
CA CYS A 312 14.46 3.53 9.64
C CYS A 312 15.52 3.91 8.59
N LYS A 313 16.69 4.38 9.02
CA LYS A 313 17.81 4.69 8.14
C LYS A 313 18.33 3.41 7.49
N ARG A 314 18.58 2.36 8.26
CA ARG A 314 19.04 1.05 7.76
C ARG A 314 18.02 0.41 6.81
N ALA A 315 16.74 0.48 7.13
CA ALA A 315 15.67 0.01 6.24
C ALA A 315 15.70 0.74 4.88
N ARG A 316 15.88 2.06 4.89
CA ARG A 316 16.04 2.87 3.67
C ARG A 316 17.26 2.45 2.86
N GLU A 317 18.40 2.27 3.51
CA GLU A 317 19.66 1.83 2.87
C GLU A 317 19.49 0.48 2.18
N LEU A 318 18.77 -0.46 2.81
CA LEU A 318 18.46 -1.76 2.20
C LEU A 318 17.60 -1.62 0.93
N GLY A 319 16.59 -0.77 0.95
CA GLY A 319 15.76 -0.50 -0.23
C GLY A 319 16.58 0.06 -1.39
N VAL A 320 17.46 1.03 -1.11
CA VAL A 320 18.37 1.62 -2.11
C VAL A 320 19.38 0.58 -2.63
N ALA A 321 19.96 -0.24 -1.75
CA ALA A 321 20.90 -1.29 -2.13
C ALA A 321 20.23 -2.35 -3.02
N LEU A 322 18.97 -2.72 -2.75
CA LEU A 322 18.21 -3.62 -3.60
C LEU A 322 18.02 -3.04 -5.01
N ALA A 323 17.68 -1.75 -5.10
CA ALA A 323 17.56 -1.05 -6.39
C ALA A 323 18.89 -1.06 -7.17
N GLY A 324 20.02 -0.89 -6.48
CA GLY A 324 21.35 -1.05 -7.07
C GLY A 324 21.59 -2.42 -7.69
N LYS A 325 21.14 -3.49 -7.00
CA LYS A 325 21.23 -4.87 -7.54
C LYS A 325 20.36 -5.10 -8.78
N ILE A 326 19.20 -4.46 -8.86
CA ILE A 326 18.36 -4.52 -10.07
C ILE A 326 19.01 -3.74 -11.21
N ARG A 327 19.51 -2.52 -10.95
CA ARG A 327 20.19 -1.70 -11.97
C ARG A 327 21.44 -2.36 -12.56
N ALA A 328 22.16 -3.12 -11.77
CA ALA A 328 23.34 -3.86 -12.25
C ALA A 328 22.99 -5.00 -13.23
N GLN A 329 21.70 -5.32 -13.42
CA GLN A 329 21.22 -6.31 -14.38
C GLN A 329 20.66 -5.67 -15.67
N LEU A 330 20.47 -4.33 -15.71
CA LEU A 330 20.03 -3.55 -16.87
C LEU A 330 21.19 -3.26 -17.80
#